data_ce207979c2f3529604ab84bb2ec881e4
#
_entry.id   ce207979c2f3529604ab84bb2ec881e4
#
_cell.length_a   1.000
_cell.length_b   1.000
_cell.length_c   1.000
_cell.angle_alpha   90.00
_cell.angle_beta   90.00
_cell.angle_gamma   90.00
#
_symmetry.space_group_name_H-M   'P 1'
#
loop_
_entity.id
_entity.type
_entity.pdbx_description
1 polymer ?
#
loop_
_entity_poly.entity_id
_entity_poly.type
_entity_poly.pdbx_seq_one_letter_code
_entity_poly.pdbx_strand_id
1 'polypeptide(L)'
;MTWILGIVGFLVAVVVYDVLQTRRAVIRNYPIIGHLRYILESVGPELRQYIVTSNDEELPFSRDQRRWVYASAKRQNDYAGFGTDNDLEHTASYLIIKHDTLGRPEDAEHEDGYPLPCAKTLGGARGRKHAFRPESVVYVSGMSFGSLSSAAVEALNRGARICGCLHNTGEGGISPHHLHGGDLIWQLGTGYFGARTPDGAFDREECLRRVAEHPVKAIEIKLSQGAKPGLGGVLPGEKVTAEISRIRGVPRGQTVISPPGHRTFSTVDEMLDCVEDLADATGVPVGIKSAVGQLAFWTELADRMAEEDRGVDYIAIDGGEGGTGAAPFAFSDHVALPFKIGFSRVYSIFAERGVHHDVVWTGSGKLGFPETALLAFCLGADMIAVGREAMMAIGCIQAQRCHTGRCPTGVATQNKWLVRGLDPTSKAARLANYIITLRKELTRLSHACGVAHPALLTADHMEILDAGFRSRPLRQVFGYQAGWELPSAADAEEVMRVMEAGAPISG
;
A
#
# COMPACT_ATOMS: atom_id res chain seq x y z
N MET A 1 54.10 -17.15 -6.00
CA MET A 1 53.00 -18.16 -6.12
C MET A 1 52.13 -18.22 -4.86
N THR A 2 52.68 -18.22 -3.65
CA THR A 2 51.93 -18.23 -2.36
C THR A 2 50.98 -17.05 -2.15
N TRP A 3 51.37 -15.82 -2.52
CA TRP A 3 50.51 -14.64 -2.40
C TRP A 3 49.29 -14.68 -3.33
N ILE A 4 49.42 -15.22 -4.55
CA ILE A 4 48.33 -15.35 -5.50
C ILE A 4 47.30 -16.37 -4.96
N LEU A 5 47.78 -17.50 -4.43
CA LEU A 5 46.89 -18.49 -3.81
C LEU A 5 46.17 -17.94 -2.57
N GLY A 6 46.84 -17.08 -1.78
CA GLY A 6 46.17 -16.40 -0.66
C GLY A 6 45.06 -15.46 -1.10
N ILE A 7 45.29 -14.65 -2.15
CA ILE A 7 44.28 -13.74 -2.70
C ILE A 7 43.09 -14.54 -3.27
N VAL A 8 43.35 -15.58 -4.02
CA VAL A 8 42.27 -16.45 -4.57
C VAL A 8 41.46 -17.09 -3.46
N GLY A 9 42.15 -17.64 -2.42
CA GLY A 9 41.47 -18.22 -1.26
C GLY A 9 40.59 -17.20 -0.52
N PHE A 10 41.09 -15.98 -0.32
CA PHE A 10 40.30 -14.91 0.27
C PHE A 10 39.06 -14.55 -0.57
N LEU A 11 39.22 -14.40 -1.89
CA LEU A 11 38.09 -14.10 -2.78
C LEU A 11 37.03 -15.22 -2.79
N VAL A 12 37.45 -16.49 -2.75
CA VAL A 12 36.52 -17.63 -2.64
C VAL A 12 35.77 -17.59 -1.31
N ALA A 13 36.44 -17.30 -0.20
CA ALA A 13 35.81 -17.15 1.10
C ALA A 13 34.77 -16.02 1.12
N VAL A 14 35.07 -14.88 0.50
CA VAL A 14 34.13 -13.76 0.33
C VAL A 14 32.93 -14.20 -0.50
N VAL A 15 33.14 -14.89 -1.62
CA VAL A 15 32.03 -15.39 -2.45
C VAL A 15 31.13 -16.35 -1.67
N VAL A 16 31.69 -17.29 -0.92
CA VAL A 16 30.93 -18.22 -0.09
C VAL A 16 30.11 -17.48 0.97
N TYR A 17 30.73 -16.55 1.68
CA TYR A 17 30.03 -15.69 2.64
C TYR A 17 28.89 -14.91 1.99
N ASP A 18 29.14 -14.27 0.85
CA ASP A 18 28.16 -13.44 0.14
C ASP A 18 26.94 -14.26 -0.32
N VAL A 19 27.16 -15.50 -0.77
CA VAL A 19 26.08 -16.40 -1.20
C VAL A 19 25.27 -16.94 -0.02
N LEU A 20 25.93 -17.21 1.14
CA LEU A 20 25.26 -17.78 2.31
C LEU A 20 24.51 -16.74 3.14
N GLN A 21 24.98 -15.49 3.19
CA GLN A 21 24.31 -14.45 3.96
C GLN A 21 22.91 -14.13 3.41
N THR A 22 21.94 -13.80 4.29
CA THR A 22 20.51 -13.52 3.94
C THR A 22 20.14 -12.05 4.06
N ARG A 23 21.04 -11.22 4.60
CA ARG A 23 20.75 -9.80 4.91
C ARG A 23 20.67 -8.89 3.68
N ARG A 24 21.50 -9.14 2.65
CA ARG A 24 21.66 -8.25 1.50
C ARG A 24 21.51 -9.01 0.18
N ALA A 25 20.33 -8.90 -0.46
CA ALA A 25 19.99 -9.62 -1.69
C ALA A 25 20.97 -9.31 -2.85
N VAL A 26 21.41 -8.04 -2.99
CA VAL A 26 22.34 -7.67 -4.08
C VAL A 26 23.69 -8.36 -3.91
N ILE A 27 24.27 -8.39 -2.71
CA ILE A 27 25.52 -9.10 -2.44
C ILE A 27 25.35 -10.59 -2.71
N ARG A 28 24.25 -11.20 -2.27
CA ARG A 28 23.97 -12.61 -2.48
C ARG A 28 23.85 -12.99 -3.97
N ASN A 29 23.24 -12.10 -4.80
CA ASN A 29 23.09 -12.33 -6.23
C ASN A 29 24.36 -11.99 -7.04
N TYR A 30 25.15 -11.03 -6.57
CA TYR A 30 26.36 -10.54 -7.21
C TYR A 30 27.50 -10.50 -6.20
N PRO A 31 28.10 -11.69 -5.84
CA PRO A 31 29.21 -11.76 -4.89
C PRO A 31 30.36 -10.86 -5.31
N ILE A 32 31.07 -10.29 -4.35
CA ILE A 32 32.17 -9.33 -4.52
C ILE A 32 31.70 -7.99 -5.12
N ILE A 33 31.18 -8.00 -6.35
CA ILE A 33 30.76 -6.77 -7.07
C ILE A 33 29.59 -6.07 -6.36
N GLY A 34 28.72 -6.83 -5.70
CA GLY A 34 27.61 -6.28 -4.92
C GLY A 34 28.03 -5.38 -3.76
N HIS A 35 29.25 -5.55 -3.24
CA HIS A 35 29.79 -4.66 -2.20
C HIS A 35 30.04 -3.24 -2.70
N LEU A 36 30.43 -3.07 -3.98
CA LEU A 36 30.62 -1.74 -4.57
C LEU A 36 29.40 -0.85 -4.44
N ARG A 37 28.21 -1.44 -4.63
CA ARG A 37 26.95 -0.71 -4.42
C ARG A 37 26.84 -0.13 -3.00
N TYR A 38 27.14 -0.94 -1.98
CA TYR A 38 27.03 -0.51 -0.59
C TYR A 38 28.13 0.45 -0.17
N ILE A 39 29.31 0.34 -0.78
CA ILE A 39 30.37 1.34 -0.63
C ILE A 39 29.90 2.68 -1.22
N LEU A 40 29.39 2.69 -2.46
CA LEU A 40 28.85 3.90 -3.08
C LEU A 40 27.65 4.47 -2.32
N GLU A 41 26.81 3.59 -1.74
CA GLU A 41 25.69 4.02 -0.91
C GLU A 41 26.13 4.62 0.42
N SER A 42 27.21 4.09 1.03
CA SER A 42 27.75 4.62 2.29
C SER A 42 28.45 5.97 2.12
N VAL A 43 29.11 6.20 0.99
CA VAL A 43 29.76 7.50 0.66
C VAL A 43 28.85 8.40 -0.19
N GLY A 44 27.66 7.89 -0.54
CA GLY A 44 26.71 8.59 -1.40
C GLY A 44 26.19 9.92 -0.83
N PRO A 45 25.94 10.05 0.50
CA PRO A 45 25.55 11.33 1.09
C PRO A 45 26.60 12.42 0.86
N GLU A 46 27.87 12.09 1.12
CA GLU A 46 28.98 13.00 0.93
C GLU A 46 29.18 13.36 -0.54
N LEU A 47 29.09 12.38 -1.43
CA LEU A 47 29.17 12.62 -2.88
C LEU A 47 28.02 13.51 -3.37
N ARG A 48 26.79 13.29 -2.91
CA ARG A 48 25.64 14.12 -3.29
C ARG A 48 25.74 15.51 -2.74
N GLN A 49 26.14 15.66 -1.48
CA GLN A 49 26.27 16.97 -0.85
C GLN A 49 27.27 17.87 -1.59
N TYR A 50 28.35 17.30 -2.15
CA TYR A 50 29.44 18.08 -2.75
C TYR A 50 29.52 18.04 -4.28
N ILE A 51 28.88 17.06 -4.92
CA ILE A 51 29.13 16.77 -6.36
C ILE A 51 27.86 16.54 -7.17
N VAL A 52 26.76 15.97 -6.58
CA VAL A 52 25.57 15.49 -7.33
C VAL A 52 24.32 16.21 -6.82
N THR A 53 23.14 15.73 -7.19
CA THR A 53 21.83 16.26 -6.80
C THR A 53 21.55 16.20 -5.30
N SER A 54 20.64 17.07 -4.83
CA SER A 54 20.17 17.11 -3.44
C SER A 54 19.44 15.80 -3.04
N ASN A 55 19.24 15.62 -1.74
CA ASN A 55 18.58 14.43 -1.21
C ASN A 55 17.10 14.32 -1.61
N ASP A 56 16.46 15.44 -2.00
CA ASP A 56 15.02 15.53 -2.25
C ASP A 56 14.62 15.42 -3.73
N GLU A 57 15.60 15.53 -4.66
CA GLU A 57 15.29 15.60 -6.10
C GLU A 57 15.08 14.25 -6.78
N GLU A 58 15.45 13.12 -6.17
CA GLU A 58 15.29 11.81 -6.82
C GLU A 58 13.83 11.34 -6.83
N LEU A 59 13.37 10.86 -7.98
CA LEU A 59 12.00 10.36 -8.20
C LEU A 59 12.00 8.85 -8.53
N PRO A 60 10.93 8.12 -8.21
CA PRO A 60 9.66 8.55 -7.58
C PRO A 60 9.76 8.78 -6.06
N PHE A 61 10.77 8.24 -5.40
CA PHE A 61 11.06 8.46 -3.98
C PHE A 61 12.45 9.06 -3.82
N SER A 62 12.52 10.12 -3.03
CA SER A 62 13.78 10.77 -2.71
C SER A 62 14.70 9.83 -1.92
N ARG A 63 15.97 10.21 -1.80
CA ARG A 63 16.92 9.46 -1.00
C ARG A 63 16.49 9.41 0.48
N ASP A 64 16.00 10.52 1.02
CA ASP A 64 15.61 10.57 2.44
C ASP A 64 14.34 9.76 2.71
N GLN A 65 13.37 9.79 1.80
CA GLN A 65 12.24 8.88 1.86
C GLN A 65 12.67 7.40 1.87
N ARG A 66 13.59 7.00 0.98
CA ARG A 66 14.11 5.62 0.96
C ARG A 66 14.90 5.28 2.22
N ARG A 67 15.74 6.23 2.72
CA ARG A 67 16.48 6.07 3.97
C ARG A 67 15.55 5.80 5.14
N TRP A 68 14.48 6.57 5.26
CA TRP A 68 13.49 6.38 6.32
C TRP A 68 12.88 4.98 6.28
N VAL A 69 12.42 4.49 5.11
CA VAL A 69 11.88 3.13 4.97
C VAL A 69 12.92 2.07 5.32
N TYR A 70 14.17 2.23 4.85
CA TYR A 70 15.23 1.25 5.12
C TYR A 70 15.65 1.23 6.58
N ALA A 71 15.71 2.37 7.24
CA ALA A 71 16.05 2.48 8.65
C ALA A 71 14.94 1.85 9.52
N SER A 72 13.68 2.24 9.28
CA SER A 72 12.50 1.71 9.96
C SER A 72 12.41 0.17 9.84
N ALA A 73 12.56 -0.35 8.61
CA ALA A 73 12.54 -1.79 8.36
C ALA A 73 13.64 -2.57 9.09
N LYS A 74 14.77 -1.94 9.38
CA LYS A 74 15.92 -2.56 10.06
C LYS A 74 15.98 -2.26 11.55
N ARG A 75 15.06 -1.47 12.10
CA ARG A 75 15.16 -0.91 13.46
C ARG A 75 16.47 -0.16 13.67
N GLN A 76 16.91 0.60 12.69
CA GLN A 76 18.06 1.48 12.78
C GLN A 76 17.60 2.87 13.22
N ASN A 77 18.53 3.68 13.74
CA ASN A 77 18.25 5.07 14.08
C ASN A 77 17.80 5.85 12.83
N ASP A 78 16.59 6.39 12.89
CA ASP A 78 15.93 7.20 11.85
C ASP A 78 15.90 8.70 12.21
N TYR A 79 16.47 9.09 13.36
CA TYR A 79 16.62 10.50 13.73
C TYR A 79 17.66 11.20 12.86
N ALA A 80 17.38 12.46 12.52
CA ALA A 80 18.34 13.37 11.90
C ALA A 80 18.83 14.39 12.93
N GLY A 81 20.12 14.63 12.97
CA GLY A 81 20.72 15.71 13.76
C GLY A 81 20.71 17.03 13.00
N PHE A 82 20.93 18.14 13.70
CA PHE A 82 21.07 19.49 13.15
C PHE A 82 19.76 20.20 12.76
N GLY A 83 18.63 19.53 12.71
CA GLY A 83 17.35 20.06 12.29
C GLY A 83 16.99 19.68 10.84
N THR A 84 16.06 20.41 10.24
CA THR A 84 15.63 20.15 8.86
C THR A 84 16.65 20.70 7.85
N ASP A 85 16.86 19.97 6.76
CA ASP A 85 17.55 20.40 5.55
C ASP A 85 16.58 20.68 4.38
N ASN A 86 15.27 20.64 4.66
CA ASN A 86 14.23 21.02 3.69
C ASN A 86 14.01 22.55 3.72
N ASP A 87 13.77 23.12 2.54
CA ASP A 87 13.34 24.51 2.43
C ASP A 87 11.84 24.62 2.77
N LEU A 88 11.54 24.79 4.06
CA LEU A 88 10.17 24.92 4.56
C LEU A 88 9.48 26.21 4.11
N GLU A 89 10.25 27.22 3.69
CA GLU A 89 9.73 28.56 3.40
C GLU A 89 9.32 28.71 1.92
N HIS A 90 10.07 28.08 1.00
CA HIS A 90 9.91 28.35 -0.44
C HIS A 90 9.42 27.14 -1.24
N THR A 91 9.39 25.94 -0.64
CA THR A 91 8.95 24.73 -1.35
C THR A 91 7.42 24.73 -1.53
N ALA A 92 6.96 25.02 -2.73
CA ALA A 92 5.54 24.96 -3.05
C ALA A 92 4.96 23.56 -2.81
N SER A 93 3.71 23.50 -2.31
CA SER A 93 3.02 22.27 -1.94
C SER A 93 3.62 21.53 -0.73
N TYR A 94 4.48 22.17 0.04
CA TYR A 94 4.99 21.60 1.28
C TYR A 94 3.86 21.40 2.30
N LEU A 95 3.87 20.26 2.97
CA LEU A 95 2.85 19.90 3.97
C LEU A 95 3.30 20.38 5.35
N ILE A 96 2.46 21.14 6.03
CA ILE A 96 2.71 21.65 7.37
C ILE A 96 1.68 21.02 8.32
N ILE A 97 2.14 20.21 9.27
CA ILE A 97 1.31 19.64 10.34
C ILE A 97 1.24 20.67 11.47
N LYS A 98 0.04 21.06 11.87
CA LYS A 98 -0.18 22.02 12.95
C LYS A 98 -0.33 21.29 14.28
N HIS A 99 0.67 21.40 15.12
CA HIS A 99 0.64 20.83 16.45
C HIS A 99 -0.21 21.68 17.41
N ASP A 100 -0.77 21.04 18.42
CA ASP A 100 -1.31 21.72 19.59
C ASP A 100 -0.15 22.08 20.52
N THR A 101 -0.13 23.29 21.04
CA THR A 101 0.95 23.80 21.91
C THR A 101 1.09 22.96 23.20
N LEU A 102 -0.01 22.44 23.71
CA LEU A 102 0.01 21.60 24.92
C LEU A 102 0.09 20.11 24.57
N GLY A 103 -0.32 19.73 23.38
CA GLY A 103 -0.27 18.35 22.86
C GLY A 103 -1.03 17.36 23.76
N ARG A 104 -0.95 16.08 23.38
CA ARG A 104 -1.37 14.98 24.22
C ARG A 104 -0.11 14.26 24.74
N PRO A 105 -0.01 13.94 26.04
CA PRO A 105 1.11 13.16 26.58
C PRO A 105 1.23 11.81 25.82
N GLU A 106 2.45 11.38 25.53
CA GLU A 106 2.67 9.99 25.11
C GLU A 106 2.34 9.10 26.30
N ASP A 107 1.35 8.23 26.16
CA ASP A 107 1.17 7.11 27.06
C ASP A 107 2.39 6.18 26.93
N ALA A 108 2.73 5.46 28.00
CA ALA A 108 3.94 4.63 28.11
C ALA A 108 4.21 3.81 26.84
N GLU A 109 5.49 3.61 26.51
CA GLU A 109 5.92 2.83 25.33
C GLU A 109 5.11 1.53 25.23
N HIS A 110 4.33 1.39 24.16
CA HIS A 110 3.60 0.18 23.86
C HIS A 110 4.61 -0.91 23.47
N GLU A 111 4.93 -1.81 24.38
CA GLU A 111 5.83 -2.96 24.13
C GLU A 111 5.33 -3.86 23.00
N ASP A 112 4.03 -3.84 22.70
CA ASP A 112 3.32 -4.74 21.79
C ASP A 112 3.04 -4.19 20.38
N GLY A 113 3.92 -3.34 19.84
CA GLY A 113 3.92 -3.07 18.40
C GLY A 113 2.98 -1.96 17.94
N TYR A 114 2.63 -1.01 18.78
CA TYR A 114 1.83 0.18 18.44
C TYR A 114 0.54 -0.19 17.69
N PRO A 115 -0.44 -0.82 18.33
CA PRO A 115 -1.73 -1.12 17.70
C PRO A 115 -2.42 0.19 17.29
N LEU A 116 -2.89 0.23 16.05
CA LEU A 116 -3.59 1.38 15.50
C LEU A 116 -4.76 0.85 14.64
N PRO A 117 -5.88 0.47 15.27
CA PRO A 117 -7.02 -0.13 14.59
C PRO A 117 -7.76 0.89 13.72
N CYS A 118 -8.50 0.41 12.73
CA CYS A 118 -9.40 1.26 11.97
C CYS A 118 -10.52 1.81 12.88
N ALA A 119 -10.89 3.07 12.70
CA ALA A 119 -11.99 3.67 13.47
C ALA A 119 -13.34 3.02 13.14
N LYS A 120 -13.54 2.64 11.87
CA LYS A 120 -14.77 2.01 11.41
C LYS A 120 -14.64 0.48 11.34
N THR A 121 -15.78 -0.21 11.46
CA THR A 121 -15.91 -1.65 11.21
C THR A 121 -16.19 -1.89 9.73
N LEU A 122 -15.29 -2.62 9.06
CA LEU A 122 -15.44 -2.96 7.65
C LEU A 122 -16.67 -3.88 7.45
N GLY A 123 -17.63 -3.47 6.62
CA GLY A 123 -18.91 -4.14 6.44
C GLY A 123 -19.93 -3.89 7.57
N GLY A 124 -19.58 -3.11 8.59
CA GLY A 124 -20.45 -2.84 9.74
C GLY A 124 -21.69 -2.04 9.37
N ALA A 125 -21.54 -0.98 8.59
CA ALA A 125 -22.65 -0.12 8.18
C ALA A 125 -23.76 -0.88 7.44
N ARG A 126 -23.42 -1.96 6.73
CA ARG A 126 -24.36 -2.82 5.97
C ARG A 126 -24.67 -4.16 6.64
N GLY A 127 -24.24 -4.35 7.89
CA GLY A 127 -24.53 -5.56 8.66
C GLY A 127 -23.99 -6.85 8.04
N ARG A 128 -22.84 -6.80 7.33
CA ARG A 128 -22.25 -7.99 6.71
C ARG A 128 -21.96 -9.06 7.76
N LYS A 129 -22.25 -10.30 7.47
CA LYS A 129 -22.15 -11.44 8.41
C LYS A 129 -20.74 -11.57 9.02
N HIS A 130 -19.70 -11.30 8.25
CA HIS A 130 -18.29 -11.33 8.66
C HIS A 130 -17.67 -9.94 8.68
N ALA A 131 -18.47 -8.92 9.08
CA ALA A 131 -17.94 -7.60 9.36
C ALA A 131 -16.88 -7.66 10.45
N PHE A 132 -15.80 -6.89 10.31
CA PHE A 132 -14.70 -6.88 11.27
C PHE A 132 -14.03 -5.51 11.35
N ARG A 133 -13.38 -5.23 12.45
CA ARG A 133 -12.53 -4.04 12.61
C ARG A 133 -11.09 -4.39 12.24
N PRO A 134 -10.49 -3.81 11.19
CA PRO A 134 -9.07 -4.00 10.90
C PRO A 134 -8.19 -3.55 12.08
N GLU A 135 -7.24 -4.40 12.51
CA GLU A 135 -6.34 -4.11 13.62
C GLU A 135 -5.26 -3.07 13.27
N SER A 136 -5.11 -2.76 11.99
CA SER A 136 -4.14 -1.80 11.48
C SER A 136 -4.75 -0.90 10.44
N VAL A 137 -4.60 0.41 10.60
CA VAL A 137 -4.96 1.42 9.58
C VAL A 137 -4.04 1.37 8.37
N VAL A 138 -2.92 0.65 8.46
CA VAL A 138 -1.95 0.47 7.36
C VAL A 138 -2.00 -0.97 6.90
N TYR A 139 -2.17 -1.22 5.60
CA TYR A 139 -2.13 -2.56 5.04
C TYR A 139 -1.30 -2.65 3.75
N VAL A 140 -0.91 -3.88 3.38
CA VAL A 140 -0.12 -4.13 2.18
C VAL A 140 -1.00 -4.07 0.94
N SER A 141 -0.70 -3.12 0.04
CA SER A 141 -1.43 -2.89 -1.22
C SER A 141 -1.37 -4.09 -2.16
N GLY A 142 -2.34 -4.18 -3.08
CA GLY A 142 -2.46 -5.25 -4.07
C GLY A 142 -1.27 -5.36 -5.02
N MET A 143 -0.45 -6.36 -4.80
CA MET A 143 0.73 -6.69 -5.61
C MET A 143 0.74 -8.19 -5.92
N SER A 144 0.36 -8.55 -7.14
CA SER A 144 0.11 -9.94 -7.51
C SER A 144 1.37 -10.82 -7.54
N PHE A 145 1.21 -12.09 -7.20
CA PHE A 145 2.19 -13.12 -7.56
C PHE A 145 2.29 -13.23 -9.09
N GLY A 146 3.50 -13.18 -9.59
CA GLY A 146 3.81 -13.02 -11.00
C GLY A 146 4.36 -11.63 -11.32
N SER A 147 3.79 -10.57 -10.80
CA SER A 147 4.45 -9.25 -10.75
C SER A 147 5.59 -9.27 -9.75
N LEU A 148 5.34 -9.75 -8.54
CA LEU A 148 6.34 -10.06 -7.54
C LEU A 148 6.77 -11.53 -7.59
N SER A 149 7.93 -11.82 -7.02
CA SER A 149 8.43 -13.18 -6.82
C SER A 149 7.70 -13.91 -5.70
N SER A 150 7.78 -15.24 -5.68
CA SER A 150 7.26 -16.06 -4.59
C SER A 150 7.81 -15.64 -3.22
N ALA A 151 9.12 -15.46 -3.11
CA ALA A 151 9.78 -15.04 -1.88
C ALA A 151 9.33 -13.66 -1.41
N ALA A 152 9.05 -12.71 -2.34
CA ALA A 152 8.55 -11.40 -1.98
C ALA A 152 7.11 -11.46 -1.45
N VAL A 153 6.22 -12.20 -2.11
CA VAL A 153 4.82 -12.36 -1.66
C VAL A 153 4.77 -13.06 -0.31
N GLU A 154 5.56 -14.13 -0.13
CA GLU A 154 5.68 -14.82 1.16
C GLU A 154 6.18 -13.89 2.27
N ALA A 155 7.21 -13.09 2.01
CA ALA A 155 7.73 -12.12 2.97
C ALA A 155 6.67 -11.07 3.36
N LEU A 156 5.89 -10.59 2.39
CA LEU A 156 4.81 -9.64 2.64
C LEU A 156 3.69 -10.26 3.50
N ASN A 157 3.26 -11.49 3.18
CA ASN A 157 2.19 -12.13 3.94
C ASN A 157 2.61 -12.53 5.36
N ARG A 158 3.82 -13.08 5.54
CA ARG A 158 4.38 -13.35 6.87
C ARG A 158 4.56 -12.08 7.69
N GLY A 159 5.03 -11.00 7.06
CA GLY A 159 5.19 -9.71 7.72
C GLY A 159 3.86 -9.11 8.13
N ALA A 160 2.84 -9.21 7.29
CA ALA A 160 1.48 -8.79 7.59
C ALA A 160 0.93 -9.52 8.83
N ARG A 161 1.13 -10.84 8.91
CA ARG A 161 0.78 -11.62 10.12
C ARG A 161 1.49 -11.10 11.37
N ILE A 162 2.80 -10.82 11.28
CA ILE A 162 3.59 -10.38 12.46
C ILE A 162 3.09 -9.06 13.02
N CYS A 163 2.70 -8.12 12.15
CA CYS A 163 2.25 -6.79 12.58
C CYS A 163 0.71 -6.63 12.62
N GLY A 164 -0.07 -7.70 12.39
CA GLY A 164 -1.53 -7.66 12.43
C GLY A 164 -2.15 -6.77 11.35
N CYS A 165 -1.59 -6.70 10.14
CA CYS A 165 -2.17 -5.93 9.05
C CYS A 165 -2.72 -6.84 7.94
N LEU A 166 -3.67 -6.33 7.15
CA LEU A 166 -4.20 -7.03 5.99
C LEU A 166 -3.18 -7.07 4.84
N HIS A 167 -3.25 -8.11 4.02
CA HIS A 167 -2.47 -8.25 2.79
C HIS A 167 -3.40 -8.40 1.58
N ASN A 168 -3.38 -7.41 0.70
CA ASN A 168 -4.13 -7.47 -0.55
C ASN A 168 -3.36 -8.32 -1.58
N THR A 169 -4.04 -9.33 -2.16
CA THR A 169 -3.41 -10.30 -3.06
C THR A 169 -2.98 -9.71 -4.41
N GLY A 170 -3.53 -8.55 -4.77
CA GLY A 170 -3.50 -8.08 -6.16
C GLY A 170 -4.34 -8.97 -7.09
N GLU A 171 -4.44 -8.56 -8.34
CA GLU A 171 -5.34 -9.16 -9.33
C GLU A 171 -4.87 -10.50 -9.94
N GLY A 172 -3.85 -11.14 -9.38
CA GLY A 172 -3.25 -12.38 -9.91
C GLY A 172 -3.85 -13.68 -9.41
N GLY A 173 -4.91 -13.60 -8.59
CA GLY A 173 -5.47 -14.73 -7.84
C GLY A 173 -4.70 -15.02 -6.55
N ILE A 174 -5.29 -15.84 -5.68
CA ILE A 174 -4.65 -16.30 -4.45
C ILE A 174 -3.62 -17.38 -4.79
N SER A 175 -2.37 -17.17 -4.41
CA SER A 175 -1.29 -18.13 -4.57
C SER A 175 -0.91 -18.80 -3.24
N PRO A 176 -0.21 -19.94 -3.24
CA PRO A 176 0.32 -20.55 -2.00
C PRO A 176 1.21 -19.58 -1.21
N HIS A 177 1.85 -18.64 -1.89
CA HIS A 177 2.73 -17.65 -1.27
C HIS A 177 1.98 -16.54 -0.50
N HIS A 178 0.66 -16.42 -0.69
CA HIS A 178 -0.21 -15.56 0.14
C HIS A 178 -0.71 -16.26 1.42
N LEU A 179 -0.46 -17.58 1.59
CA LEU A 179 -1.06 -18.39 2.64
C LEU A 179 -0.05 -18.72 3.76
N HIS A 180 0.55 -17.68 4.33
CA HIS A 180 1.52 -17.79 5.43
C HIS A 180 1.02 -17.17 6.73
N GLY A 181 -0.29 -17.08 6.88
CA GLY A 181 -0.99 -16.71 8.12
C GLY A 181 -1.37 -15.25 8.25
N GLY A 182 -1.12 -14.39 7.25
CA GLY A 182 -1.67 -13.05 7.18
C GLY A 182 -3.07 -13.07 6.55
N ASP A 183 -3.99 -12.30 7.10
CA ASP A 183 -5.35 -12.11 6.59
C ASP A 183 -5.36 -11.40 5.24
N LEU A 184 -6.27 -11.83 4.34
CA LEU A 184 -6.26 -11.41 2.96
C LEU A 184 -7.43 -10.47 2.62
N ILE A 185 -7.12 -9.46 1.81
CA ILE A 185 -8.08 -8.85 0.89
C ILE A 185 -7.88 -9.51 -0.46
N TRP A 186 -8.88 -10.26 -0.96
CA TRP A 186 -8.78 -10.84 -2.29
C TRP A 186 -9.21 -9.86 -3.36
N GLN A 187 -8.29 -9.47 -4.23
CA GLN A 187 -8.58 -8.53 -5.30
C GLN A 187 -9.00 -9.25 -6.58
N LEU A 188 -10.23 -8.96 -7.04
CA LEU A 188 -10.78 -9.38 -8.32
C LEU A 188 -10.57 -8.29 -9.37
N GLY A 189 -9.63 -8.51 -10.29
CA GLY A 189 -9.43 -7.65 -11.46
C GLY A 189 -10.28 -8.12 -12.64
N THR A 190 -10.22 -7.36 -13.73
CA THR A 190 -10.98 -7.60 -14.98
C THR A 190 -10.64 -8.91 -15.70
N GLY A 191 -9.54 -9.57 -15.32
CA GLY A 191 -9.16 -10.90 -15.82
C GLY A 191 -9.68 -12.05 -14.98
N TYR A 192 -10.33 -11.79 -13.83
CA TYR A 192 -10.90 -12.75 -12.88
C TYR A 192 -9.95 -13.91 -12.50
N PHE A 193 -8.64 -13.65 -12.46
CA PHE A 193 -7.65 -14.70 -12.16
C PHE A 193 -7.90 -15.31 -10.80
N GLY A 194 -8.00 -16.64 -10.78
CA GLY A 194 -8.33 -17.43 -9.61
C GLY A 194 -9.83 -17.73 -9.45
N ALA A 195 -10.70 -17.02 -10.17
CA ALA A 195 -12.13 -17.27 -10.25
C ALA A 195 -12.65 -17.01 -11.67
N ARG A 196 -12.11 -17.73 -12.65
CA ARG A 196 -12.45 -17.55 -14.06
C ARG A 196 -12.73 -18.87 -14.76
N THR A 197 -13.66 -18.85 -15.67
CA THR A 197 -13.95 -19.94 -16.60
C THR A 197 -12.86 -20.04 -17.68
N PRO A 198 -12.77 -21.17 -18.42
CA PRO A 198 -11.78 -21.32 -19.51
C PRO A 198 -11.86 -20.27 -20.61
N ASP A 199 -13.05 -19.72 -20.89
CA ASP A 199 -13.28 -18.63 -21.84
C ASP A 199 -13.03 -17.23 -21.26
N GLY A 200 -12.68 -17.16 -19.96
CA GLY A 200 -12.28 -15.94 -19.28
C GLY A 200 -13.41 -15.12 -18.64
N ALA A 201 -14.61 -15.66 -18.52
CA ALA A 201 -15.69 -15.07 -17.75
C ALA A 201 -15.48 -15.27 -16.24
N PHE A 202 -16.24 -14.55 -15.43
CA PHE A 202 -16.25 -14.73 -13.98
C PHE A 202 -16.89 -16.06 -13.60
N ASP A 203 -16.21 -16.83 -12.77
CA ASP A 203 -16.71 -18.08 -12.20
C ASP A 203 -17.09 -17.85 -10.72
N ARG A 204 -18.39 -17.63 -10.50
CA ARG A 204 -18.96 -17.35 -9.18
C ARG A 204 -18.74 -18.52 -8.21
N GLU A 205 -18.98 -19.75 -8.63
CA GLU A 205 -18.84 -20.95 -7.78
C GLU A 205 -17.38 -21.09 -7.30
N GLU A 206 -16.43 -20.94 -8.21
CA GLU A 206 -15.02 -20.96 -7.85
C GLU A 206 -14.64 -19.80 -6.92
N CYS A 207 -15.24 -18.61 -7.10
CA CYS A 207 -15.04 -17.49 -6.19
C CYS A 207 -15.49 -17.82 -4.77
N LEU A 208 -16.72 -18.32 -4.60
CA LEU A 208 -17.25 -18.71 -3.30
C LEU A 208 -16.40 -19.80 -2.63
N ARG A 209 -15.98 -20.81 -3.39
CA ARG A 209 -15.13 -21.87 -2.92
C ARG A 209 -13.79 -21.32 -2.39
N ARG A 210 -13.15 -20.40 -3.12
CA ARG A 210 -11.88 -19.78 -2.72
C ARG A 210 -11.99 -18.96 -1.45
N VAL A 211 -13.07 -18.20 -1.31
CA VAL A 211 -13.31 -17.43 -0.08
C VAL A 211 -13.49 -18.35 1.11
N ALA A 212 -14.22 -19.45 0.95
CA ALA A 212 -14.42 -20.43 2.02
C ALA A 212 -13.15 -21.19 2.43
N GLU A 213 -12.23 -21.45 1.49
CA GLU A 213 -11.00 -22.24 1.72
C GLU A 213 -9.83 -21.41 2.25
N HIS A 214 -9.84 -20.09 2.13
CA HIS A 214 -8.70 -19.22 2.42
C HIS A 214 -9.04 -18.13 3.44
N PRO A 215 -8.05 -17.52 4.12
CA PRO A 215 -8.27 -16.48 5.12
C PRO A 215 -8.62 -15.14 4.47
N VAL A 216 -9.67 -15.13 3.64
CA VAL A 216 -10.18 -13.93 2.97
C VAL A 216 -11.10 -13.20 3.93
N LYS A 217 -10.73 -11.99 4.31
CA LYS A 217 -11.51 -11.10 5.19
C LYS A 217 -12.38 -10.11 4.40
N ALA A 218 -11.96 -9.76 3.18
CA ALA A 218 -12.71 -8.86 2.30
C ALA A 218 -12.42 -9.16 0.83
N ILE A 219 -13.34 -8.81 -0.05
CA ILE A 219 -13.17 -8.86 -1.51
C ILE A 219 -13.02 -7.43 -2.02
N GLU A 220 -12.05 -7.20 -2.91
CA GLU A 220 -11.84 -5.92 -3.59
C GLU A 220 -12.05 -6.06 -5.10
N ILE A 221 -13.10 -5.46 -5.63
CA ILE A 221 -13.33 -5.37 -7.08
C ILE A 221 -12.48 -4.21 -7.62
N LYS A 222 -11.49 -4.55 -8.43
CA LYS A 222 -10.59 -3.56 -9.00
C LYS A 222 -11.12 -3.04 -10.33
N LEU A 223 -11.61 -1.81 -10.34
CA LEU A 223 -12.06 -1.11 -11.55
C LEU A 223 -10.88 -0.53 -12.33
N SER A 224 -9.93 0.09 -11.61
CA SER A 224 -8.69 0.61 -12.21
C SER A 224 -7.59 0.79 -11.16
N GLN A 225 -6.43 1.29 -11.59
CA GLN A 225 -5.30 1.65 -10.72
C GLN A 225 -4.67 2.96 -11.19
N GLY A 226 -4.10 3.74 -10.25
CA GLY A 226 -3.57 5.07 -10.49
C GLY A 226 -2.49 5.15 -11.58
N ALA A 227 -1.58 4.18 -11.59
CA ALA A 227 -0.44 4.20 -12.52
C ALA A 227 -0.77 3.87 -13.98
N LYS A 228 -1.95 3.34 -14.28
CA LYS A 228 -2.42 3.03 -15.64
C LYS A 228 -3.93 2.86 -15.72
N PRO A 229 -4.71 3.90 -15.42
CA PRO A 229 -6.17 3.82 -15.48
C PRO A 229 -6.63 3.64 -16.92
N GLY A 230 -7.71 2.87 -17.12
CA GLY A 230 -8.23 2.55 -18.45
C GLY A 230 -7.44 1.46 -19.20
N LEU A 231 -6.40 0.92 -18.59
CA LEU A 231 -5.70 -0.27 -19.09
C LEU A 231 -5.83 -1.43 -18.09
N GLY A 232 -6.04 -2.62 -18.62
CA GLY A 232 -5.98 -3.85 -17.82
C GLY A 232 -4.56 -4.17 -17.32
N GLY A 233 -4.47 -5.20 -16.49
CA GLY A 233 -3.19 -5.74 -16.03
C GLY A 233 -2.36 -6.28 -17.19
N VAL A 234 -1.04 -6.06 -17.16
CA VAL A 234 -0.10 -6.65 -18.12
C VAL A 234 0.94 -7.46 -17.36
N LEU A 235 1.05 -8.74 -17.69
CA LEU A 235 2.13 -9.61 -17.22
C LEU A 235 2.93 -10.11 -18.43
N PRO A 236 4.20 -9.71 -18.59
CA PRO A 236 5.06 -10.18 -19.69
C PRO A 236 5.18 -11.70 -19.70
N GLY A 237 5.16 -12.31 -20.90
CA GLY A 237 5.16 -13.77 -21.08
C GLY A 237 6.34 -14.47 -20.42
N GLU A 238 7.51 -13.84 -20.42
CA GLU A 238 8.71 -14.36 -19.73
C GLU A 238 8.52 -14.55 -18.21
N LYS A 239 7.55 -13.85 -17.60
CA LYS A 239 7.16 -14.01 -16.19
C LYS A 239 6.10 -15.09 -15.97
N VAL A 240 5.41 -15.56 -17.04
CA VAL A 240 4.33 -16.54 -16.91
C VAL A 240 4.93 -17.95 -16.81
N THR A 241 5.32 -18.33 -15.60
CA THR A 241 5.79 -19.66 -15.25
C THR A 241 4.66 -20.71 -15.27
N ALA A 242 4.98 -22.00 -15.17
CA ALA A 242 3.96 -23.06 -15.06
C ALA A 242 3.04 -22.88 -13.86
N GLU A 243 3.58 -22.40 -12.73
CA GLU A 243 2.80 -22.12 -11.52
C GLU A 243 1.83 -20.96 -11.72
N ILE A 244 2.32 -19.84 -12.27
CA ILE A 244 1.50 -18.67 -12.58
C ILE A 244 0.43 -18.98 -13.61
N SER A 245 0.78 -19.76 -14.66
CA SER A 245 -0.15 -20.26 -15.67
C SER A 245 -1.31 -21.00 -15.03
N ARG A 246 -1.02 -21.92 -14.11
CA ARG A 246 -2.05 -22.69 -13.40
C ARG A 246 -2.94 -21.82 -12.49
N ILE A 247 -2.33 -20.91 -11.71
CA ILE A 247 -3.09 -20.04 -10.79
C ILE A 247 -4.01 -19.08 -11.55
N ARG A 248 -3.53 -18.52 -12.65
CA ARG A 248 -4.28 -17.55 -13.45
C ARG A 248 -5.20 -18.17 -14.50
N GLY A 249 -5.09 -19.47 -14.78
CA GLY A 249 -5.83 -20.12 -15.86
C GLY A 249 -5.47 -19.57 -17.24
N VAL A 250 -4.17 -19.37 -17.53
CA VAL A 250 -3.66 -18.75 -18.78
C VAL A 250 -2.54 -19.58 -19.39
N PRO A 251 -2.28 -19.51 -20.71
CA PRO A 251 -1.17 -20.23 -21.37
C PRO A 251 0.20 -19.80 -20.82
N ARG A 252 1.06 -20.78 -20.57
CA ARG A 252 2.44 -20.58 -20.11
C ARG A 252 3.27 -19.82 -21.17
N GLY A 253 4.11 -18.91 -20.73
CA GLY A 253 5.08 -18.19 -21.57
C GLY A 253 4.46 -17.14 -22.52
N GLN A 254 3.16 -16.93 -22.46
CA GLN A 254 2.47 -15.91 -23.24
C GLN A 254 2.20 -14.66 -22.40
N THR A 255 2.33 -13.47 -23.00
CA THR A 255 1.95 -12.22 -22.34
C THR A 255 0.46 -12.22 -22.05
N VAL A 256 0.11 -11.93 -20.79
CA VAL A 256 -1.27 -11.87 -20.33
C VAL A 256 -1.68 -10.40 -20.25
N ILE A 257 -2.75 -10.04 -20.95
CA ILE A 257 -3.37 -8.71 -20.90
C ILE A 257 -4.80 -8.88 -20.43
N SER A 258 -5.14 -8.25 -19.31
CA SER A 258 -6.53 -8.21 -18.82
C SER A 258 -7.36 -7.21 -19.63
N PRO A 259 -8.67 -7.43 -19.80
CA PRO A 259 -9.55 -6.44 -20.41
C PRO A 259 -9.52 -5.09 -19.66
N PRO A 260 -9.86 -3.96 -20.30
CA PRO A 260 -9.90 -2.66 -19.64
C PRO A 260 -11.10 -2.50 -18.67
N GLY A 261 -12.15 -3.30 -18.82
CA GLY A 261 -13.37 -3.29 -17.99
C GLY A 261 -13.82 -4.70 -17.61
N HIS A 262 -14.70 -4.79 -16.63
CA HIS A 262 -15.33 -6.04 -16.22
C HIS A 262 -16.34 -6.52 -17.25
N ARG A 263 -16.52 -7.85 -17.38
CA ARG A 263 -17.53 -8.45 -18.25
C ARG A 263 -18.86 -8.69 -17.50
N THR A 264 -18.82 -8.75 -16.17
CA THR A 264 -19.98 -9.00 -15.31
C THR A 264 -20.88 -7.80 -15.15
N PHE A 265 -20.36 -6.60 -15.36
CA PHE A 265 -21.12 -5.36 -15.23
C PHE A 265 -20.55 -4.26 -16.12
N SER A 266 -21.42 -3.35 -16.55
CA SER A 266 -21.10 -2.17 -17.38
C SER A 266 -21.72 -0.88 -16.85
N THR A 267 -22.61 -0.98 -15.86
CA THR A 267 -23.26 0.13 -15.17
C THR A 267 -23.02 0.08 -13.68
N VAL A 268 -23.33 1.17 -12.96
CA VAL A 268 -23.24 1.23 -11.50
C VAL A 268 -24.22 0.26 -10.85
N ASP A 269 -25.45 0.14 -11.39
CA ASP A 269 -26.47 -0.78 -10.89
C ASP A 269 -26.00 -2.24 -10.98
N GLU A 270 -25.54 -2.67 -12.15
CA GLU A 270 -25.00 -4.02 -12.34
C GLU A 270 -23.78 -4.30 -11.43
N MET A 271 -22.96 -3.28 -11.19
CA MET A 271 -21.84 -3.39 -10.26
C MET A 271 -22.32 -3.59 -8.83
N LEU A 272 -23.32 -2.81 -8.38
CA LEU A 272 -23.90 -2.94 -7.04
C LEU A 272 -24.58 -4.29 -6.86
N ASP A 273 -25.30 -4.80 -7.86
CA ASP A 273 -25.87 -6.15 -7.83
C ASP A 273 -24.78 -7.22 -7.65
N CYS A 274 -23.65 -7.07 -8.35
CA CYS A 274 -22.51 -7.97 -8.20
C CYS A 274 -21.87 -7.87 -6.80
N VAL A 275 -21.78 -6.67 -6.23
CA VAL A 275 -21.25 -6.45 -4.87
C VAL A 275 -22.14 -7.13 -3.84
N GLU A 276 -23.46 -6.91 -3.91
CA GLU A 276 -24.43 -7.51 -2.96
C GLU A 276 -24.47 -9.04 -3.10
N ASP A 277 -24.49 -9.57 -4.33
CA ASP A 277 -24.45 -11.03 -4.55
C ASP A 277 -23.22 -11.67 -3.91
N LEU A 278 -22.06 -11.07 -4.07
CA LEU A 278 -20.81 -11.58 -3.46
C LEU A 278 -20.81 -11.44 -1.94
N ALA A 279 -21.29 -10.30 -1.42
CA ALA A 279 -21.36 -10.07 0.02
C ALA A 279 -22.34 -11.01 0.71
N ASP A 280 -23.52 -11.20 0.14
CA ASP A 280 -24.55 -12.11 0.67
C ASP A 280 -24.08 -13.59 0.64
N ALA A 281 -23.48 -14.00 -0.49
CA ALA A 281 -23.08 -15.38 -0.68
C ALA A 281 -21.85 -15.76 0.16
N THR A 282 -20.92 -14.83 0.40
CA THR A 282 -19.70 -15.07 1.16
C THR A 282 -19.79 -14.62 2.61
N GLY A 283 -20.62 -13.64 2.89
CA GLY A 283 -20.72 -12.96 4.19
C GLY A 283 -19.58 -11.96 4.46
N VAL A 284 -18.55 -11.88 3.60
CA VAL A 284 -17.44 -10.93 3.79
C VAL A 284 -17.73 -9.58 3.15
N PRO A 285 -17.15 -8.49 3.67
CA PRO A 285 -17.25 -7.17 3.07
C PRO A 285 -16.72 -7.13 1.63
N VAL A 286 -17.41 -6.39 0.76
CA VAL A 286 -17.02 -6.21 -0.65
C VAL A 286 -16.87 -4.72 -0.96
N GLY A 287 -15.70 -4.33 -1.43
CA GLY A 287 -15.41 -2.96 -1.81
C GLY A 287 -14.86 -2.84 -3.22
N ILE A 288 -14.59 -1.60 -3.61
CA ILE A 288 -14.03 -1.28 -4.92
C ILE A 288 -12.70 -0.55 -4.80
N LYS A 289 -11.82 -0.75 -5.78
CA LYS A 289 -10.60 0.05 -5.96
C LYS A 289 -10.61 0.72 -7.32
N SER A 290 -10.39 2.04 -7.34
CA SER A 290 -10.29 2.80 -8.59
C SER A 290 -9.35 4.00 -8.48
N ALA A 291 -8.77 4.36 -9.62
CA ALA A 291 -8.23 5.71 -9.84
C ALA A 291 -9.38 6.68 -10.12
N VAL A 292 -9.12 7.96 -9.97
CA VAL A 292 -10.12 9.02 -10.22
C VAL A 292 -9.74 9.78 -11.48
N GLY A 293 -10.71 9.87 -12.39
CA GLY A 293 -10.68 10.73 -13.58
C GLY A 293 -11.97 11.54 -13.65
N GLN A 294 -12.92 11.11 -14.48
CA GLN A 294 -14.26 11.67 -14.55
C GLN A 294 -15.06 11.39 -13.27
N LEU A 295 -15.86 12.33 -12.83
CA LEU A 295 -16.60 12.23 -11.57
C LEU A 295 -18.00 11.61 -11.71
N ALA A 296 -18.52 11.47 -12.93
CA ALA A 296 -19.89 10.96 -13.17
C ALA A 296 -20.17 9.61 -12.50
N PHE A 297 -19.25 8.66 -12.63
CA PHE A 297 -19.34 7.35 -11.95
C PHE A 297 -19.49 7.49 -10.43
N TRP A 298 -18.69 8.36 -9.82
CA TRP A 298 -18.69 8.56 -8.36
C TRP A 298 -19.96 9.25 -7.88
N THR A 299 -20.46 10.19 -8.69
CA THR A 299 -21.75 10.87 -8.41
C THR A 299 -22.90 9.87 -8.46
N GLU A 300 -22.98 9.07 -9.53
CA GLU A 300 -24.02 8.04 -9.68
C GLU A 300 -23.94 6.99 -8.56
N LEU A 301 -22.73 6.52 -8.22
CA LEU A 301 -22.56 5.56 -7.12
C LEU A 301 -23.04 6.12 -5.78
N ALA A 302 -22.69 7.37 -5.46
CA ALA A 302 -23.11 8.01 -4.23
C ALA A 302 -24.64 8.28 -4.21
N ASP A 303 -25.26 8.65 -5.35
CA ASP A 303 -26.69 8.83 -5.48
C ASP A 303 -27.43 7.50 -5.23
N ARG A 304 -26.98 6.40 -5.85
CA ARG A 304 -27.56 5.06 -5.63
C ARG A 304 -27.45 4.61 -4.18
N MET A 305 -26.28 4.80 -3.56
CA MET A 305 -26.06 4.44 -2.15
C MET A 305 -26.89 5.30 -1.18
N ALA A 306 -27.28 6.52 -1.57
CA ALA A 306 -28.14 7.37 -0.76
C ALA A 306 -29.64 7.04 -0.92
N GLU A 307 -30.03 6.55 -2.09
CA GLU A 307 -31.43 6.25 -2.44
C GLU A 307 -31.83 4.81 -2.14
N GLU A 308 -30.87 3.88 -2.06
CA GLU A 308 -31.09 2.45 -2.00
C GLU A 308 -30.31 1.80 -0.84
N ASP A 309 -30.75 0.63 -0.41
CA ASP A 309 -30.08 -0.18 0.63
C ASP A 309 -28.94 -1.07 0.06
N ARG A 310 -28.41 -0.69 -1.11
CA ARG A 310 -27.26 -1.35 -1.75
C ARG A 310 -26.04 -0.47 -1.68
N GLY A 311 -24.84 -1.08 -1.61
CA GLY A 311 -23.61 -0.28 -1.68
C GLY A 311 -22.33 -1.04 -1.41
N VAL A 312 -21.23 -0.37 -1.65
CA VAL A 312 -19.91 -0.92 -1.36
C VAL A 312 -19.55 -0.72 0.10
N ASP A 313 -18.88 -1.70 0.71
CA ASP A 313 -18.46 -1.64 2.11
C ASP A 313 -17.21 -0.76 2.30
N TYR A 314 -16.36 -0.66 1.26
CA TYR A 314 -15.21 0.23 1.27
C TYR A 314 -14.82 0.68 -0.14
N ILE A 315 -14.16 1.83 -0.18
CA ILE A 315 -13.64 2.43 -1.42
C ILE A 315 -12.14 2.70 -1.26
N ALA A 316 -11.34 2.10 -2.14
CA ALA A 316 -9.91 2.36 -2.22
C ALA A 316 -9.62 3.32 -3.40
N ILE A 317 -9.28 4.56 -3.08
CA ILE A 317 -8.85 5.56 -4.06
C ILE A 317 -7.35 5.43 -4.31
N ASP A 318 -6.99 5.16 -5.57
CA ASP A 318 -5.59 4.99 -6.00
C ASP A 318 -5.14 6.21 -6.80
N GLY A 319 -4.25 7.02 -6.23
CA GLY A 319 -3.73 8.24 -6.86
C GLY A 319 -2.90 7.97 -8.12
N GLY A 320 -2.88 8.92 -9.05
CA GLY A 320 -2.10 8.86 -10.29
C GLY A 320 -0.59 8.67 -10.07
N GLU A 321 -0.08 9.11 -8.91
CA GLU A 321 1.30 8.90 -8.46
C GLU A 321 1.59 7.46 -7.99
N GLY A 322 0.60 6.56 -8.01
CA GLY A 322 0.74 5.16 -7.66
C GLY A 322 1.77 4.41 -8.51
N GLY A 323 2.14 3.20 -8.08
CA GLY A 323 3.12 2.36 -8.78
C GLY A 323 2.51 1.23 -9.60
N THR A 324 3.26 0.73 -10.56
CA THR A 324 2.91 -0.48 -11.33
C THR A 324 4.16 -1.26 -11.74
N GLY A 325 3.99 -2.53 -12.05
CA GLY A 325 5.08 -3.37 -12.58
C GLY A 325 5.39 -3.11 -14.06
N ALA A 326 4.41 -2.66 -14.84
CA ALA A 326 4.56 -2.30 -16.25
C ALA A 326 3.41 -1.41 -16.71
N ALA A 327 3.72 -0.27 -17.30
CA ALA A 327 2.75 0.62 -17.95
C ALA A 327 3.43 1.42 -19.07
N PRO A 328 2.67 1.87 -20.09
CA PRO A 328 3.16 2.89 -21.02
C PRO A 328 3.35 4.23 -20.27
N PHE A 329 4.41 4.98 -20.62
CA PHE A 329 4.73 6.25 -19.97
C PHE A 329 3.58 7.24 -19.99
N ALA A 330 2.87 7.39 -21.12
CA ALA A 330 1.74 8.31 -21.21
C ALA A 330 0.66 8.05 -20.18
N PHE A 331 0.41 6.78 -19.83
CA PHE A 331 -0.58 6.41 -18.81
C PHE A 331 -0.06 6.64 -17.38
N SER A 332 1.22 6.37 -17.14
CA SER A 332 1.82 6.60 -15.82
C SER A 332 1.97 8.07 -15.48
N ASP A 333 2.19 8.92 -16.49
CA ASP A 333 2.60 10.30 -16.26
C ASP A 333 1.45 11.31 -16.45
N HIS A 334 0.37 10.93 -17.17
CA HIS A 334 -0.64 11.91 -17.61
C HIS A 334 -2.09 11.47 -17.38
N VAL A 335 -2.34 10.29 -16.84
CA VAL A 335 -3.72 9.79 -16.66
C VAL A 335 -4.01 9.53 -15.19
N ALA A 336 -5.18 9.89 -14.74
CA ALA A 336 -5.68 9.95 -13.37
C ALA A 336 -5.23 11.17 -12.56
N LEU A 337 -6.10 11.57 -11.65
CA LEU A 337 -5.81 12.62 -10.68
C LEU A 337 -4.83 12.11 -9.61
N PRO A 338 -3.91 12.96 -9.14
CA PRO A 338 -3.14 12.68 -7.92
C PRO A 338 -4.07 12.41 -6.73
N PHE A 339 -3.61 11.58 -5.77
CA PHE A 339 -4.39 11.14 -4.62
C PHE A 339 -5.14 12.28 -3.92
N LYS A 340 -4.43 13.34 -3.54
CA LYS A 340 -5.01 14.47 -2.80
C LYS A 340 -6.24 15.05 -3.48
N ILE A 341 -6.18 15.22 -4.79
CA ILE A 341 -7.24 15.82 -5.60
C ILE A 341 -8.35 14.80 -5.88
N GLY A 342 -7.98 13.57 -6.25
CA GLY A 342 -8.94 12.51 -6.55
C GLY A 342 -9.75 12.12 -5.33
N PHE A 343 -9.06 11.86 -4.22
CA PHE A 343 -9.70 11.47 -2.97
C PHE A 343 -10.65 12.54 -2.46
N SER A 344 -10.18 13.79 -2.33
CA SER A 344 -11.00 14.88 -1.80
C SER A 344 -12.27 15.12 -2.61
N ARG A 345 -12.20 15.06 -3.94
CA ARG A 345 -13.37 15.22 -4.81
C ARG A 345 -14.40 14.11 -4.65
N VAL A 346 -13.94 12.86 -4.62
CA VAL A 346 -14.84 11.72 -4.42
C VAL A 346 -15.44 11.74 -3.02
N TYR A 347 -14.61 11.96 -2.00
CA TYR A 347 -15.07 12.05 -0.61
C TYR A 347 -16.14 13.13 -0.43
N SER A 348 -15.94 14.33 -1.00
CA SER A 348 -16.93 15.42 -0.95
C SER A 348 -18.26 15.03 -1.58
N ILE A 349 -18.26 14.31 -2.72
CA ILE A 349 -19.48 13.83 -3.37
C ILE A 349 -20.30 12.94 -2.41
N PHE A 350 -19.65 12.03 -1.70
CA PHE A 350 -20.31 11.15 -0.72
C PHE A 350 -20.73 11.89 0.55
N ALA A 351 -19.92 12.84 1.02
CA ALA A 351 -20.21 13.64 2.20
C ALA A 351 -21.42 14.57 1.98
N GLU A 352 -21.55 15.18 0.79
CA GLU A 352 -22.70 16.00 0.39
C GLU A 352 -24.02 15.21 0.42
N ARG A 353 -23.96 13.89 0.20
CA ARG A 353 -25.10 12.97 0.23
C ARG A 353 -25.32 12.30 1.60
N GLY A 354 -24.40 12.51 2.54
CA GLY A 354 -24.48 11.92 3.88
C GLY A 354 -24.11 10.44 3.97
N VAL A 355 -23.61 9.82 2.88
CA VAL A 355 -23.27 8.38 2.83
C VAL A 355 -21.79 8.06 3.04
N HIS A 356 -20.97 9.04 3.34
CA HIS A 356 -19.52 8.86 3.56
C HIS A 356 -19.20 8.07 4.84
N HIS A 357 -20.12 8.04 5.81
CA HIS A 357 -19.96 7.23 7.02
C HIS A 357 -20.23 5.75 6.80
N ASP A 358 -21.01 5.38 5.76
CA ASP A 358 -21.35 4.00 5.44
C ASP A 358 -20.22 3.26 4.72
N VAL A 359 -19.14 3.97 4.41
CA VAL A 359 -18.00 3.47 3.64
C VAL A 359 -16.73 3.55 4.48
N VAL A 360 -15.91 2.51 4.45
CA VAL A 360 -14.52 2.58 4.91
C VAL A 360 -13.65 3.12 3.79
N TRP A 361 -13.04 4.27 4.01
CA TRP A 361 -12.23 4.97 3.00
C TRP A 361 -10.77 4.55 3.05
N THR A 362 -10.23 4.12 1.94
CA THR A 362 -8.83 3.74 1.84
C THR A 362 -8.09 4.62 0.84
N GLY A 363 -6.94 5.16 1.28
CA GLY A 363 -6.00 5.88 0.42
C GLY A 363 -4.88 5.01 -0.12
N SER A 364 -4.47 5.22 -1.38
CA SER A 364 -3.30 4.60 -2.00
C SER A 364 -2.61 5.60 -2.94
N GLY A 365 -1.28 5.63 -2.97
CA GLY A 365 -0.49 6.54 -3.80
C GLY A 365 0.57 7.30 -3.00
N LYS A 366 1.75 6.72 -2.76
CA LYS A 366 2.86 7.28 -1.98
C LYS A 366 2.47 7.70 -0.55
N LEU A 367 1.58 6.96 0.09
CA LEU A 367 1.09 7.27 1.45
C LEU A 367 1.86 6.53 2.56
N GLY A 368 2.96 5.88 2.24
CA GLY A 368 3.73 5.10 3.21
C GLY A 368 4.78 5.90 3.99
N PHE A 369 4.58 7.20 4.15
CA PHE A 369 5.40 8.10 4.99
C PHE A 369 4.50 8.84 5.98
N PRO A 370 5.01 9.17 7.18
CA PRO A 370 4.17 9.74 8.23
C PRO A 370 3.35 10.95 7.80
N GLU A 371 3.99 11.92 7.13
CA GLU A 371 3.36 13.17 6.69
C GLU A 371 2.30 12.97 5.60
N THR A 372 2.56 12.07 4.63
CA THR A 372 1.61 11.80 3.56
C THR A 372 0.48 10.88 4.02
N ALA A 373 0.76 9.97 4.94
CA ALA A 373 -0.26 9.17 5.61
C ALA A 373 -1.20 10.05 6.44
N LEU A 374 -0.64 10.95 7.26
CA LEU A 374 -1.44 11.86 8.09
C LEU A 374 -2.34 12.76 7.23
N LEU A 375 -1.83 13.24 6.08
CA LEU A 375 -2.64 13.99 5.12
C LEU A 375 -3.86 13.18 4.65
N ALA A 376 -3.71 11.88 4.38
CA ALA A 376 -4.83 11.05 3.96
C ALA A 376 -5.91 10.97 5.06
N PHE A 377 -5.51 10.84 6.34
CA PHE A 377 -6.43 10.87 7.47
C PHE A 377 -7.09 12.24 7.64
N CYS A 378 -6.35 13.33 7.50
CA CYS A 378 -6.92 14.69 7.51
C CYS A 378 -7.94 14.92 6.38
N LEU A 379 -7.93 14.12 5.32
CA LEU A 379 -8.91 14.16 4.24
C LEU A 379 -10.07 13.17 4.44
N GLY A 380 -10.09 12.38 5.53
CA GLY A 380 -11.16 11.45 5.84
C GLY A 380 -10.87 9.99 5.44
N ALA A 381 -9.63 9.62 5.14
CA ALA A 381 -9.27 8.22 4.97
C ALA A 381 -9.33 7.49 6.33
N ASP A 382 -9.88 6.28 6.34
CA ASP A 382 -9.90 5.38 7.50
C ASP A 382 -8.69 4.44 7.51
N MET A 383 -8.13 4.15 6.33
CA MET A 383 -6.99 3.27 6.13
C MET A 383 -6.09 3.75 4.99
N ILE A 384 -4.86 3.27 4.96
CA ILE A 384 -3.93 3.48 3.85
C ILE A 384 -3.31 2.17 3.36
N ALA A 385 -3.14 2.06 2.04
CA ALA A 385 -2.50 0.94 1.37
C ALA A 385 -1.07 1.29 0.96
N VAL A 386 -0.08 0.53 1.43
CA VAL A 386 1.33 0.74 1.11
C VAL A 386 1.83 -0.33 0.12
N GLY A 387 2.39 0.10 -0.99
CA GLY A 387 2.88 -0.77 -2.08
C GLY A 387 4.39 -0.71 -2.24
N ARG A 388 4.88 0.30 -2.90
CA ARG A 388 6.33 0.47 -3.19
C ARG A 388 7.15 0.61 -1.93
N GLU A 389 6.63 1.26 -0.91
CA GLU A 389 7.24 1.40 0.40
C GLU A 389 7.37 0.03 1.09
N ALA A 390 6.33 -0.80 1.05
CA ALA A 390 6.41 -2.19 1.51
C ALA A 390 7.45 -3.01 0.72
N MET A 391 7.53 -2.82 -0.60
CA MET A 391 8.59 -3.44 -1.40
C MET A 391 9.98 -2.96 -0.99
N MET A 392 10.17 -1.67 -0.69
CA MET A 392 11.44 -1.14 -0.20
C MET A 392 11.81 -1.75 1.15
N ALA A 393 10.86 -1.88 2.07
CA ALA A 393 11.07 -2.53 3.36
C ALA A 393 11.62 -3.95 3.20
N ILE A 394 11.12 -4.74 2.25
CA ILE A 394 11.61 -6.09 1.96
C ILE A 394 12.85 -6.13 1.06
N GLY A 395 13.36 -5.00 0.59
CA GLY A 395 14.65 -4.91 -0.10
C GLY A 395 14.64 -4.39 -1.53
N CYS A 396 13.55 -3.80 -2.03
CA CYS A 396 13.55 -3.06 -3.29
C CYS A 396 14.49 -1.84 -3.16
N ILE A 397 15.24 -1.56 -4.22
CA ILE A 397 16.23 -0.47 -4.29
C ILE A 397 15.87 0.60 -5.32
N GLN A 398 14.61 0.66 -5.73
CA GLN A 398 14.14 1.58 -6.77
C GLN A 398 14.93 1.46 -8.10
N ALA A 399 15.31 0.22 -8.47
CA ALA A 399 16.04 -0.01 -9.73
C ALA A 399 15.17 0.21 -10.99
N GLN A 400 13.86 0.39 -10.86
CA GLN A 400 12.88 0.65 -11.92
C GLN A 400 12.91 -0.38 -13.08
N ARG A 401 13.34 -1.62 -12.81
CA ARG A 401 13.44 -2.74 -13.77
C ARG A 401 12.36 -3.80 -13.59
N CYS A 402 11.23 -3.43 -12.98
CA CYS A 402 10.15 -4.38 -12.66
C CYS A 402 9.54 -5.02 -13.92
N HIS A 403 9.48 -4.29 -15.03
CA HIS A 403 8.92 -4.76 -16.31
C HIS A 403 9.85 -5.72 -17.06
N THR A 404 11.14 -5.79 -16.73
CA THR A 404 12.15 -6.53 -17.51
C THR A 404 12.41 -7.95 -17.00
N GLY A 405 11.77 -8.39 -15.90
CA GLY A 405 12.13 -9.66 -15.25
C GLY A 405 13.52 -9.68 -14.61
N ARG A 406 14.29 -8.60 -14.65
CA ARG A 406 15.69 -8.49 -14.17
C ARG A 406 15.83 -7.64 -12.91
N CYS A 407 14.88 -7.75 -11.99
CA CYS A 407 14.99 -7.06 -10.70
C CYS A 407 16.21 -7.57 -9.91
N PRO A 408 17.21 -6.72 -9.61
CA PRO A 408 18.48 -7.16 -9.03
C PRO A 408 18.37 -7.66 -7.58
N THR A 409 17.27 -7.35 -6.90
CA THR A 409 17.04 -7.72 -5.50
C THR A 409 16.10 -8.92 -5.33
N GLY A 410 15.60 -9.49 -6.43
CA GLY A 410 14.71 -10.66 -6.37
C GLY A 410 13.24 -10.33 -6.06
N VAL A 411 12.87 -9.04 -5.88
CA VAL A 411 11.50 -8.64 -5.50
C VAL A 411 10.53 -8.81 -6.68
N ALA A 412 10.80 -8.22 -7.84
CA ALA A 412 9.88 -8.17 -8.98
C ALA A 412 10.38 -8.98 -10.18
N THR A 413 10.72 -10.25 -9.97
CA THR A 413 11.25 -11.16 -10.98
C THR A 413 10.82 -12.61 -10.72
N GLN A 414 10.78 -13.44 -11.76
CA GLN A 414 10.59 -14.88 -11.68
C GLN A 414 11.89 -15.67 -11.91
N ASN A 415 13.01 -14.97 -12.11
CA ASN A 415 14.32 -15.58 -12.27
C ASN A 415 14.79 -16.20 -10.93
N LYS A 416 14.90 -17.51 -10.89
CA LYS A 416 15.24 -18.28 -9.67
C LYS A 416 16.57 -17.85 -9.03
N TRP A 417 17.56 -17.46 -9.85
CA TRP A 417 18.86 -16.99 -9.37
C TRP A 417 18.71 -15.65 -8.61
N LEU A 418 17.93 -14.73 -9.14
CA LEU A 418 17.71 -13.42 -8.49
C LEU A 418 16.80 -13.55 -7.26
N VAL A 419 15.76 -14.40 -7.33
CA VAL A 419 14.81 -14.63 -6.22
C VAL A 419 15.52 -15.20 -4.99
N ARG A 420 16.52 -16.09 -5.15
CA ARG A 420 17.28 -16.65 -4.01
C ARG A 420 17.96 -15.58 -3.13
N GLY A 421 18.19 -14.39 -3.67
CA GLY A 421 18.75 -13.25 -2.92
C GLY A 421 17.81 -12.65 -1.89
N LEU A 422 16.52 -13.00 -1.95
CA LEU A 422 15.51 -12.52 -1.03
C LEU A 422 15.11 -13.68 -0.07
N ASP A 423 15.51 -13.56 1.20
CA ASP A 423 15.12 -14.48 2.25
C ASP A 423 13.77 -14.04 2.87
N PRO A 424 12.67 -14.81 2.69
CA PRO A 424 11.35 -14.42 3.14
C PRO A 424 11.26 -14.17 4.65
N THR A 425 11.96 -14.97 5.46
CA THR A 425 11.91 -14.89 6.92
C THR A 425 12.49 -13.54 7.42
N SER A 426 13.71 -13.22 6.98
CA SER A 426 14.34 -11.94 7.33
C SER A 426 13.54 -10.74 6.80
N LYS A 427 12.96 -10.86 5.60
CA LYS A 427 12.21 -9.76 4.97
C LYS A 427 10.82 -9.59 5.57
N ALA A 428 10.19 -10.63 6.07
CA ALA A 428 8.95 -10.54 6.84
C ALA A 428 9.11 -9.66 8.09
N ALA A 429 10.18 -9.88 8.86
CA ALA A 429 10.48 -9.04 10.01
C ALA A 429 10.70 -7.57 9.62
N ARG A 430 11.32 -7.32 8.45
CA ARG A 430 11.53 -5.95 7.95
C ARG A 430 10.23 -5.26 7.57
N LEU A 431 9.30 -5.97 6.91
CA LEU A 431 7.99 -5.42 6.62
C LEU A 431 7.25 -5.06 7.92
N ALA A 432 7.21 -6.01 8.87
CA ALA A 432 6.55 -5.78 10.16
C ALA A 432 7.14 -4.56 10.88
N ASN A 433 8.46 -4.45 10.96
CA ASN A 433 9.13 -3.30 11.57
C ASN A 433 8.74 -1.99 10.91
N TYR A 434 8.71 -1.94 9.56
CA TYR A 434 8.31 -0.74 8.82
C TYR A 434 6.86 -0.34 9.13
N ILE A 435 5.91 -1.28 9.09
CA ILE A 435 4.49 -1.01 9.39
C ILE A 435 4.32 -0.53 10.84
N ILE A 436 4.98 -1.18 11.80
CA ILE A 436 4.95 -0.80 13.22
C ILE A 436 5.52 0.60 13.39
N THR A 437 6.65 0.93 12.75
CA THR A 437 7.26 2.27 12.83
C THR A 437 6.33 3.33 12.22
N LEU A 438 5.67 3.05 11.08
CA LEU A 438 4.72 3.98 10.48
C LEU A 438 3.52 4.23 11.41
N ARG A 439 2.97 3.19 12.04
CA ARG A 439 1.89 3.35 13.04
C ARG A 439 2.35 4.17 14.25
N LYS A 440 3.56 3.90 14.75
CA LYS A 440 4.17 4.68 15.84
C LYS A 440 4.24 6.17 15.49
N GLU A 441 4.77 6.51 14.32
CA GLU A 441 4.88 7.90 13.90
C GLU A 441 3.50 8.56 13.66
N LEU A 442 2.52 7.81 13.12
CA LEU A 442 1.14 8.30 13.00
C LEU A 442 0.52 8.61 14.37
N THR A 443 0.70 7.74 15.36
CA THR A 443 0.23 7.96 16.73
C THR A 443 0.89 9.20 17.33
N ARG A 444 2.21 9.33 17.23
CA ARG A 444 2.97 10.48 17.74
C ARG A 444 2.54 11.80 17.11
N LEU A 445 2.37 11.83 15.80
CA LEU A 445 1.90 13.02 15.10
C LEU A 445 0.46 13.36 15.48
N SER A 446 -0.40 12.36 15.68
CA SER A 446 -1.77 12.58 16.18
C SER A 446 -1.76 13.18 17.59
N HIS A 447 -0.93 12.65 18.50
CA HIS A 447 -0.75 13.20 19.84
C HIS A 447 -0.19 14.62 19.81
N ALA A 448 0.76 14.92 18.92
CA ALA A 448 1.25 16.28 18.72
C ALA A 448 0.14 17.23 18.25
N CYS A 449 -0.86 16.75 17.50
CA CYS A 449 -2.05 17.50 17.11
C CYS A 449 -3.16 17.51 18.19
N GLY A 450 -2.93 16.94 19.36
CA GLY A 450 -3.88 16.91 20.49
C GLY A 450 -4.94 15.81 20.42
N VAL A 451 -4.86 14.86 19.45
CA VAL A 451 -5.85 13.78 19.30
C VAL A 451 -5.23 12.41 19.52
N ALA A 452 -6.03 11.44 19.98
CA ALA A 452 -5.56 10.11 20.34
C ALA A 452 -5.35 9.18 19.13
N HIS A 453 -6.01 9.45 18.00
CA HIS A 453 -6.03 8.59 16.85
C HIS A 453 -6.08 9.40 15.55
N PRO A 454 -5.39 8.99 14.45
CA PRO A 454 -5.35 9.76 13.21
C PRO A 454 -6.73 9.97 12.57
N ALA A 455 -7.71 9.07 12.77
CA ALA A 455 -9.07 9.27 12.29
C ALA A 455 -9.81 10.44 12.98
N LEU A 456 -9.29 10.98 14.07
CA LEU A 456 -9.85 12.16 14.76
C LEU A 456 -9.22 13.47 14.30
N LEU A 457 -8.29 13.42 13.35
CA LEU A 457 -7.72 14.61 12.71
C LEU A 457 -8.74 15.24 11.76
N THR A 458 -8.65 16.56 11.64
CA THR A 458 -9.46 17.32 10.71
C THR A 458 -8.62 17.95 9.62
N ALA A 459 -9.25 18.40 8.55
CA ALA A 459 -8.59 19.13 7.48
C ALA A 459 -7.97 20.46 7.92
N ASP A 460 -8.23 20.90 9.15
CA ASP A 460 -7.62 22.08 9.75
C ASP A 460 -6.30 21.78 10.48
N HIS A 461 -5.97 20.51 10.76
CA HIS A 461 -4.70 20.14 11.40
C HIS A 461 -3.51 20.17 10.42
N MET A 462 -3.75 20.40 9.13
CA MET A 462 -2.68 20.46 8.15
C MET A 462 -2.89 21.62 7.17
N GLU A 463 -1.78 22.22 6.76
CA GLU A 463 -1.75 23.29 5.76
C GLU A 463 -0.84 22.93 4.59
N ILE A 464 -1.09 23.53 3.45
CA ILE A 464 -0.23 23.42 2.26
C ILE A 464 0.35 24.81 1.98
N LEU A 465 1.68 24.87 1.85
CA LEU A 465 2.38 26.08 1.45
C LEU A 465 2.17 26.33 -0.05
N ASP A 466 1.80 27.56 -0.42
CA ASP A 466 1.71 27.96 -1.83
C ASP A 466 3.01 28.62 -2.32
N ALA A 467 3.10 28.82 -3.63
CA ALA A 467 4.27 29.46 -4.25
C ALA A 467 4.40 30.97 -3.89
N GLY A 468 3.40 31.55 -3.24
CA GLY A 468 3.38 32.96 -2.82
C GLY A 468 3.77 33.16 -1.35
N PHE A 469 4.40 32.18 -0.74
CA PHE A 469 4.78 32.22 0.68
C PHE A 469 3.57 32.39 1.63
N ARG A 470 2.46 31.68 1.31
CA ARG A 470 1.27 31.61 2.14
C ARG A 470 0.92 30.15 2.37
N SER A 471 0.45 29.82 3.55
CA SER A 471 -0.13 28.53 3.82
C SER A 471 -1.66 28.61 3.88
N ARG A 472 -2.31 27.51 3.47
CA ARG A 472 -3.75 27.37 3.52
C ARG A 472 -4.15 26.03 4.11
N PRO A 473 -5.12 26.00 5.07
CA PRO A 473 -5.67 24.76 5.59
C PRO A 473 -6.22 23.86 4.47
N LEU A 474 -6.08 22.54 4.63
CA LEU A 474 -6.63 21.57 3.66
C LEU A 474 -8.12 21.80 3.41
N ARG A 475 -8.87 22.18 4.45
CA ARG A 475 -10.30 22.53 4.35
C ARG A 475 -10.55 23.57 3.26
N GLN A 476 -9.76 24.64 3.22
CA GLN A 476 -9.90 25.70 2.20
C GLN A 476 -9.41 25.24 0.83
N VAL A 477 -8.31 24.46 0.80
CA VAL A 477 -7.73 23.99 -0.46
C VAL A 477 -8.68 23.05 -1.18
N PHE A 478 -9.35 22.14 -0.45
CA PHE A 478 -10.21 21.10 -1.01
C PHE A 478 -11.72 21.38 -0.88
N GLY A 479 -12.10 22.49 -0.25
CA GLY A 479 -13.52 22.90 -0.14
C GLY A 479 -14.34 22.04 0.83
N TYR A 480 -13.73 21.46 1.86
CA TYR A 480 -14.42 20.64 2.84
C TYR A 480 -15.31 21.49 3.77
N GLN A 481 -16.47 20.95 4.13
CA GLN A 481 -17.23 21.48 5.26
C GLN A 481 -16.67 20.93 6.58
N ALA A 482 -16.91 21.67 7.66
CA ALA A 482 -16.37 21.31 8.97
C ALA A 482 -16.90 19.95 9.43
N GLY A 483 -15.98 19.04 9.77
CA GLY A 483 -16.30 17.74 10.36
C GLY A 483 -16.63 16.63 9.34
N TRP A 484 -16.61 16.91 8.04
CA TRP A 484 -16.83 15.86 7.03
C TRP A 484 -15.84 14.71 7.18
N GLU A 485 -14.59 15.03 7.45
CA GLU A 485 -13.47 14.09 7.58
C GLU A 485 -13.49 13.23 8.84
N LEU A 486 -14.32 13.58 9.82
CA LEU A 486 -14.42 12.84 11.07
C LEU A 486 -15.28 11.58 10.92
N PRO A 487 -14.99 10.50 11.64
CA PRO A 487 -15.88 9.34 11.74
C PRO A 487 -17.19 9.73 12.43
N SER A 488 -18.20 8.86 12.38
CA SER A 488 -19.42 9.04 13.16
C SER A 488 -19.11 9.18 14.66
N ALA A 489 -20.00 9.81 15.42
CA ALA A 489 -19.81 9.97 16.86
C ALA A 489 -19.63 8.61 17.57
N ALA A 490 -20.34 7.57 17.12
CA ALA A 490 -20.23 6.22 17.66
C ALA A 490 -18.87 5.58 17.35
N ASP A 491 -18.37 5.73 16.11
CA ASP A 491 -17.05 5.22 15.71
C ASP A 491 -15.92 5.99 16.44
N ALA A 492 -16.09 7.30 16.62
CA ALA A 492 -15.14 8.12 17.37
C ALA A 492 -15.03 7.69 18.84
N GLU A 493 -16.17 7.47 19.50
CA GLU A 493 -16.22 6.98 20.89
C GLU A 493 -15.59 5.58 20.99
N GLU A 494 -15.93 4.69 20.08
CA GLU A 494 -15.42 3.32 20.09
C GLU A 494 -13.91 3.27 19.85
N VAL A 495 -13.37 4.03 18.89
CA VAL A 495 -11.92 4.05 18.66
C VAL A 495 -11.17 4.63 19.85
N MET A 496 -11.72 5.65 20.52
CA MET A 496 -11.14 6.18 21.75
C MET A 496 -11.10 5.12 22.84
N ARG A 497 -12.21 4.39 23.05
CA ARG A 497 -12.29 3.30 24.03
C ARG A 497 -11.26 2.20 23.75
N VAL A 498 -11.09 1.82 22.48
CA VAL A 498 -10.10 0.80 22.10
C VAL A 498 -8.67 1.27 22.34
N MET A 499 -8.37 2.54 22.02
CA MET A 499 -7.04 3.12 22.27
C MET A 499 -6.72 3.25 23.77
N GLU A 500 -7.70 3.61 24.61
CA GLU A 500 -7.51 3.74 26.06
C GLU A 500 -7.39 2.39 26.77
N ALA A 501 -8.11 1.38 26.32
CA ALA A 501 -8.10 0.06 26.94
C ALA A 501 -6.80 -0.71 26.77
N GLY A 502 -5.96 -0.35 25.77
CA GLY A 502 -4.77 -1.14 25.40
C GLY A 502 -5.12 -2.61 25.07
N ALA A 503 -6.42 -2.90 24.85
CA ALA A 503 -6.94 -4.25 24.83
C ALA A 503 -6.71 -4.91 23.46
N PRO A 504 -6.41 -6.22 23.42
CA PRO A 504 -6.47 -6.96 22.17
C PRO A 504 -7.91 -6.87 21.63
N ILE A 505 -8.04 -6.52 20.37
CA ILE A 505 -9.32 -6.46 19.67
C ILE A 505 -9.89 -7.87 19.64
N SER A 506 -10.97 -8.08 20.40
CA SER A 506 -11.72 -9.34 20.34
C SER A 506 -12.37 -9.42 18.97
N GLY A 507 -11.90 -10.35 18.15
CA GLY A 507 -12.44 -10.66 16.83
C GLY A 507 -13.83 -11.30 16.87
#